data_da97a87ef7c6123c39ce667b589b13c3
#
_entry.id   da97a87ef7c6123c39ce667b589b13c3
#
_cell.length_a   1.000
_cell.length_b   1.000
_cell.length_c   1.000
_cell.angle_alpha   90.00
_cell.angle_beta   90.00
_cell.angle_gamma   90.00
#
_symmetry.space_group_name_H-M   'P 1'
#
loop_
_entity.id
_entity.type
_entity.pdbx_description
1 polymer ?
#
loop_
_entity_poly.entity_id
_entity_poly.type
_entity_poly.pdbx_seq_one_letter_code
_entity_poly.pdbx_strand_id
1 'polypeptide(L)'
;MWEKLPERLAIVCAIPRGGHTINRPAVALAALAIFSVIGCGAAIAQKSSPDSTPAAAVSDSFPAWAYPWAPDFNAPPDDGRATHVPDSTASFTVTQERDLFFVPDWHPDDHAPMPDIVAHGRRPDVRACGSCHRAEGTGGPENASLAGLSAAYIAEQMADFKSGARKFAGPQEGPVLTMIAIAKAATDAEVRAAAAYFSALKPKPTIKVVETDTVPVTQVARFFYTTVANGGTEPIGRRIVEIPMDLEQFEHRDSRSRFTAYVPIGSIAKGEALAKTGGSGTTIPCAGCHGPGLNGIGAIPGIAGRSPSYIVRQIYNFQQHARNGSAGALMMPVVEKLSHDDMIAVAAYVSSLQP
;
A
#
# COMPACT_ATOMS: atom_id res chain seq x y z
N MET A 1 7.01 -54.51 -13.32
CA MET A 1 8.46 -54.42 -13.52
C MET A 1 8.91 -53.17 -12.83
N TRP A 2 9.48 -53.36 -11.65
CA TRP A 2 9.89 -52.28 -10.72
C TRP A 2 11.30 -51.87 -11.08
N GLU A 3 11.57 -50.56 -11.21
CA GLU A 3 12.95 -50.10 -11.24
C GLU A 3 13.11 -48.82 -10.41
N LYS A 4 14.14 -48.85 -9.60
CA LYS A 4 14.44 -48.07 -8.41
C LYS A 4 14.98 -46.66 -8.75
N LEU A 5 14.58 -45.67 -7.96
CA LEU A 5 15.25 -44.37 -7.83
C LEU A 5 16.51 -44.48 -6.98
N PRO A 6 17.57 -43.72 -7.24
CA PRO A 6 18.70 -43.60 -6.32
C PRO A 6 18.55 -42.33 -5.43
N GLU A 7 18.80 -42.57 -4.14
CA GLU A 7 19.05 -41.55 -3.12
C GLU A 7 20.31 -40.73 -3.44
N ARG A 8 20.24 -39.42 -3.22
CA ARG A 8 21.47 -38.62 -3.12
C ARG A 8 21.37 -37.58 -1.99
N LEU A 9 22.17 -37.87 -0.98
CA LEU A 9 23.06 -37.04 -0.19
C LEU A 9 22.56 -35.68 0.32
N ALA A 10 22.32 -35.70 1.61
CA ALA A 10 22.36 -34.52 2.48
C ALA A 10 23.84 -34.14 2.72
N ILE A 11 24.22 -32.90 2.46
CA ILE A 11 25.48 -32.32 2.90
C ILE A 11 25.20 -31.50 4.16
N VAL A 12 25.66 -32.03 5.27
CA VAL A 12 25.72 -31.34 6.57
C VAL A 12 27.03 -30.55 6.60
N CYS A 13 26.97 -29.24 6.65
CA CYS A 13 28.12 -28.42 6.98
C CYS A 13 28.16 -28.19 8.49
N ALA A 14 29.10 -28.82 9.17
CA ALA A 14 29.44 -28.56 10.54
C ALA A 14 30.39 -27.38 10.67
N ILE A 15 30.06 -26.44 11.56
CA ILE A 15 30.92 -25.30 11.94
C ILE A 15 31.64 -25.66 13.25
N PRO A 16 32.97 -25.55 13.35
CA PRO A 16 33.69 -25.85 14.57
C PRO A 16 33.63 -24.70 15.58
N ARG A 17 33.34 -25.03 16.82
CA ARG A 17 33.48 -24.13 17.98
C ARG A 17 34.97 -24.06 18.37
N GLY A 18 35.57 -22.90 18.23
CA GLY A 18 36.88 -22.56 18.78
C GLY A 18 36.75 -21.81 20.11
N GLY A 19 37.08 -22.45 21.20
CA GLY A 19 37.25 -21.82 22.51
C GLY A 19 38.66 -21.25 22.64
N HIS A 20 38.74 -19.98 23.05
CA HIS A 20 39.98 -19.41 23.57
C HIS A 20 39.74 -18.82 24.95
N THR A 21 40.28 -19.50 25.94
CA THR A 21 40.58 -19.02 27.30
C THR A 21 41.86 -18.18 27.26
N ILE A 22 41.84 -16.95 27.76
CA ILE A 22 43.02 -16.18 28.06
C ILE A 22 42.93 -15.65 29.48
N ASN A 23 43.99 -15.98 30.23
CA ASN A 23 44.35 -15.71 31.62
C ASN A 23 44.41 -14.21 31.95
N ARG A 24 44.05 -13.91 33.24
CA ARG A 24 44.39 -12.70 33.95
C ARG A 24 45.79 -12.83 34.53
N PRO A 25 46.49 -11.66 34.74
CA PRO A 25 47.12 -11.48 36.05
C PRO A 25 46.62 -10.23 36.79
N ALA A 26 46.54 -10.39 38.09
CA ALA A 26 46.29 -9.40 39.09
C ALA A 26 47.56 -8.57 39.37
N VAL A 27 47.40 -7.27 39.57
CA VAL A 27 48.40 -6.46 40.32
C VAL A 27 47.61 -5.59 41.29
N ALA A 28 48.05 -5.70 42.55
CA ALA A 28 47.54 -5.00 43.71
C ALA A 28 48.38 -3.79 44.09
N LEU A 29 47.86 -3.00 45.05
CA LEU A 29 48.49 -1.95 45.90
C LEU A 29 48.48 -0.54 45.30
N ALA A 30 48.20 0.54 46.02
CA ALA A 30 48.14 0.80 47.47
C ALA A 30 47.33 2.06 47.77
N ALA A 31 46.93 2.17 49.00
CA ALA A 31 46.12 3.22 49.62
C ALA A 31 46.84 4.59 49.73
N LEU A 32 46.08 5.69 49.70
CA LEU A 32 46.27 6.81 50.61
C LEU A 32 44.98 7.55 50.88
N ALA A 33 44.60 7.63 52.13
CA ALA A 33 43.47 8.36 52.64
C ALA A 33 43.83 9.85 52.87
N ILE A 34 42.95 10.75 52.49
CA ILE A 34 42.84 12.10 53.08
C ILE A 34 41.37 12.42 53.29
N PHE A 35 41.02 12.60 54.59
CA PHE A 35 39.74 13.12 55.07
C PHE A 35 39.61 14.61 54.70
N SER A 36 38.48 15.04 54.23
CA SER A 36 37.91 16.38 54.49
C SER A 36 36.39 16.29 54.43
N VAL A 37 35.82 16.56 55.54
CA VAL A 37 34.37 16.78 55.79
C VAL A 37 34.04 18.17 55.28
N ILE A 38 32.89 18.35 54.67
CA ILE A 38 31.89 19.44 54.90
C ILE A 38 30.85 19.43 53.78
N GLY A 39 29.57 19.50 54.19
CA GLY A 39 28.52 20.07 53.35
C GLY A 39 27.37 19.12 52.96
N CYS A 40 26.44 18.98 53.89
CA CYS A 40 25.12 18.41 53.60
C CYS A 40 24.33 19.33 52.62
N GLY A 41 24.07 18.81 51.47
CA GLY A 41 23.14 19.43 50.49
C GLY A 41 22.39 18.28 49.80
N ALA A 42 21.14 18.01 50.23
CA ALA A 42 20.26 17.06 49.60
C ALA A 42 19.87 17.59 48.22
N ALA A 43 20.57 17.13 47.17
CA ALA A 43 20.12 17.30 45.81
C ALA A 43 19.14 16.17 45.48
N ILE A 44 17.86 16.54 45.37
CA ILE A 44 16.85 15.66 44.78
C ILE A 44 17.23 15.41 43.35
N ALA A 45 17.68 14.20 43.03
CA ALA A 45 17.89 13.79 41.65
C ALA A 45 16.55 13.73 40.92
N GLN A 46 16.26 14.76 40.13
CA GLN A 46 15.23 14.67 39.11
C GLN A 46 15.65 13.58 38.12
N LYS A 47 14.87 12.50 38.09
CA LYS A 47 14.88 11.52 36.99
C LYS A 47 14.57 12.28 35.70
N SER A 48 15.56 12.48 34.87
CA SER A 48 15.39 12.93 33.49
C SER A 48 14.54 11.89 32.77
N SER A 49 13.39 12.31 32.26
CA SER A 49 12.57 11.56 31.32
C SER A 49 13.41 11.16 30.10
N PRO A 50 13.16 9.99 29.51
CA PRO A 50 13.87 9.62 28.28
C PRO A 50 13.63 10.66 27.21
N ASP A 51 14.73 11.11 26.65
CA ASP A 51 14.88 12.02 25.55
C ASP A 51 13.89 11.67 24.43
N SER A 52 12.92 12.54 24.21
CA SER A 52 12.11 12.49 23.01
C SER A 52 13.01 12.93 21.86
N THR A 53 13.65 11.99 21.22
CA THR A 53 14.33 12.22 19.93
C THR A 53 13.35 12.96 19.02
N PRO A 54 13.67 14.17 18.53
CA PRO A 54 12.79 14.84 17.57
C PRO A 54 12.63 13.93 16.38
N ALA A 55 11.38 13.67 15.98
CA ALA A 55 11.10 12.96 14.75
C ALA A 55 11.93 13.59 13.65
N ALA A 56 12.83 12.81 13.05
CA ALA A 56 13.70 13.26 11.98
C ALA A 56 12.84 14.02 10.97
N ALA A 57 13.26 15.24 10.63
CA ALA A 57 12.59 16.05 9.61
C ALA A 57 12.49 15.18 8.35
N VAL A 58 11.30 14.71 8.03
CA VAL A 58 11.02 13.94 6.82
C VAL A 58 11.43 14.84 5.66
N SER A 59 12.41 14.43 4.88
CA SER A 59 12.81 15.18 3.69
C SER A 59 11.57 15.42 2.84
N ASP A 60 11.32 16.67 2.41
CA ASP A 60 10.13 17.09 1.66
C ASP A 60 9.94 16.33 0.32
N SER A 61 10.86 15.43 -0.03
CA SER A 61 10.95 14.78 -1.33
C SER A 61 10.26 13.41 -1.43
N PHE A 62 10.05 12.66 -0.33
CA PHE A 62 9.47 11.32 -0.40
C PHE A 62 8.25 11.17 0.54
N PRO A 63 7.06 10.84 0.01
CA PRO A 63 5.86 10.66 0.84
C PRO A 63 5.86 9.27 1.52
N ALA A 64 6.73 9.07 2.51
CA ALA A 64 6.92 7.78 3.17
C ALA A 64 5.61 7.19 3.73
N TRP A 65 4.71 8.04 4.23
CA TRP A 65 3.40 7.63 4.72
C TRP A 65 2.51 6.98 3.63
N ALA A 66 2.72 7.31 2.35
CA ALA A 66 1.96 6.71 1.26
C ALA A 66 2.43 5.28 0.91
N TYR A 67 3.54 4.83 1.51
CA TYR A 67 4.17 3.55 1.25
C TYR A 67 4.35 2.73 2.54
N PRO A 68 3.26 2.47 3.29
CA PRO A 68 3.36 1.69 4.52
C PRO A 68 3.90 0.29 4.20
N TRP A 69 4.84 -0.17 5.02
CA TRP A 69 5.44 -1.50 4.89
C TRP A 69 5.87 -2.07 6.24
N ALA A 70 5.32 -3.23 6.59
CA ALA A 70 5.71 -4.02 7.75
C ALA A 70 6.03 -5.45 7.31
N PRO A 71 7.30 -5.77 7.00
CA PRO A 71 7.70 -7.09 6.52
C PRO A 71 7.45 -8.19 7.55
N ASP A 72 7.58 -7.87 8.83
CA ASP A 72 7.44 -8.82 9.94
C ASP A 72 5.99 -8.98 10.41
N PHE A 73 5.03 -8.44 9.66
CA PHE A 73 3.62 -8.62 9.99
C PHE A 73 3.22 -10.09 9.86
N ASN A 74 2.96 -10.71 10.99
CA ASN A 74 2.47 -12.08 11.07
C ASN A 74 0.94 -12.07 11.19
N ALA A 75 0.27 -12.48 10.13
CA ALA A 75 -1.18 -12.69 10.17
C ALA A 75 -1.50 -13.88 11.10
N PRO A 76 -2.61 -13.82 11.87
CA PRO A 76 -3.04 -14.94 12.70
C PRO A 76 -3.09 -16.27 11.90
N PRO A 77 -2.75 -17.42 12.52
CA PRO A 77 -2.89 -18.71 11.86
C PRO A 77 -4.37 -19.00 11.54
N ASP A 78 -4.59 -19.81 10.50
CA ASP A 78 -5.92 -20.34 10.20
C ASP A 78 -6.30 -21.36 11.28
N ASP A 79 -7.45 -21.18 11.90
CA ASP A 79 -8.02 -22.12 12.89
C ASP A 79 -8.97 -23.13 12.25
N GLY A 80 -9.10 -23.10 10.91
CA GLY A 80 -9.92 -23.99 10.12
C GLY A 80 -11.42 -23.64 10.14
N ARG A 81 -11.81 -22.56 10.82
CA ARG A 81 -13.23 -22.12 10.82
C ARG A 81 -13.56 -21.38 9.54
N ALA A 82 -14.81 -21.52 9.14
CA ALA A 82 -15.35 -20.71 8.06
C ALA A 82 -15.58 -19.28 8.54
N THR A 83 -15.13 -18.33 7.74
CA THR A 83 -15.35 -16.89 7.92
C THR A 83 -16.56 -16.44 7.13
N HIS A 84 -17.11 -15.30 7.48
CA HIS A 84 -18.27 -14.69 6.84
C HIS A 84 -18.08 -13.18 6.78
N VAL A 85 -18.70 -12.55 5.79
CA VAL A 85 -18.76 -11.09 5.70
C VAL A 85 -20.21 -10.62 5.69
N PRO A 86 -20.48 -9.34 6.02
CA PRO A 86 -21.84 -8.80 6.01
C PRO A 86 -22.53 -8.99 4.64
N ASP A 87 -23.82 -9.29 4.66
CA ASP A 87 -24.68 -9.42 3.48
C ASP A 87 -24.21 -10.49 2.47
N SER A 88 -23.47 -11.50 2.91
CA SER A 88 -23.06 -12.65 2.12
C SER A 88 -23.58 -13.96 2.70
N THR A 89 -23.96 -14.89 1.83
CA THR A 89 -24.27 -16.28 2.20
C THR A 89 -23.09 -17.23 1.96
N ALA A 90 -22.02 -16.74 1.32
CA ALA A 90 -20.80 -17.49 1.11
C ALA A 90 -20.00 -17.64 2.41
N SER A 91 -19.14 -18.66 2.46
CA SER A 91 -18.19 -18.85 3.54
C SER A 91 -16.88 -19.41 3.00
N PHE A 92 -15.77 -18.94 3.52
CA PHE A 92 -14.43 -19.39 3.15
C PHE A 92 -13.60 -19.59 4.40
N THR A 93 -12.53 -20.38 4.32
CA THR A 93 -11.52 -20.44 5.38
C THR A 93 -10.46 -19.37 5.14
N VAL A 94 -9.75 -18.97 6.18
CA VAL A 94 -8.61 -18.05 6.08
C VAL A 94 -7.55 -18.57 5.11
N THR A 95 -7.34 -19.89 5.03
CA THR A 95 -6.45 -20.53 4.04
C THR A 95 -6.90 -20.26 2.61
N GLN A 96 -8.19 -20.38 2.31
CA GLN A 96 -8.74 -20.06 0.99
C GLN A 96 -8.59 -18.58 0.66
N GLU A 97 -8.88 -17.67 1.59
CA GLU A 97 -8.73 -16.23 1.40
C GLU A 97 -7.28 -15.80 1.17
N ARG A 98 -6.33 -16.52 1.74
CA ARG A 98 -4.88 -16.25 1.58
C ARG A 98 -4.27 -16.92 0.35
N ASP A 99 -4.98 -17.83 -0.31
CA ASP A 99 -4.52 -18.41 -1.57
C ASP A 99 -4.57 -17.36 -2.68
N LEU A 100 -3.40 -17.00 -3.18
CA LEU A 100 -3.29 -16.00 -4.25
C LEU A 100 -3.73 -16.51 -5.62
N PHE A 101 -4.13 -17.78 -5.71
CA PHE A 101 -4.73 -18.42 -6.89
C PHE A 101 -6.20 -18.78 -6.66
N PHE A 102 -6.83 -18.09 -5.75
CA PHE A 102 -8.25 -18.17 -5.44
C PHE A 102 -8.78 -16.79 -5.06
N VAL A 103 -9.98 -16.46 -5.50
CA VAL A 103 -10.67 -15.23 -5.13
C VAL A 103 -11.88 -15.59 -4.30
N PRO A 104 -11.95 -15.20 -3.02
CA PRO A 104 -13.17 -15.35 -2.24
C PRO A 104 -14.24 -14.45 -2.84
N ASP A 105 -15.19 -15.07 -3.52
CA ASP A 105 -16.32 -14.37 -4.13
C ASP A 105 -17.49 -14.32 -3.14
N TRP A 106 -17.49 -13.24 -2.36
CA TRP A 106 -18.49 -13.01 -1.32
C TRP A 106 -19.86 -12.60 -1.88
N HIS A 107 -19.88 -11.95 -3.04
CA HIS A 107 -21.08 -11.34 -3.61
C HIS A 107 -21.18 -11.64 -5.12
N PRO A 108 -21.39 -12.91 -5.51
CA PRO A 108 -21.38 -13.32 -6.92
C PRO A 108 -22.47 -12.65 -7.77
N ASP A 109 -23.53 -12.15 -7.15
CA ASP A 109 -24.60 -11.43 -7.84
C ASP A 109 -24.25 -9.97 -8.18
N ASP A 110 -23.15 -9.42 -7.65
CA ASP A 110 -22.73 -8.03 -7.87
C ASP A 110 -21.95 -7.83 -9.18
N HIS A 111 -21.56 -8.91 -9.85
CA HIS A 111 -20.75 -8.87 -11.07
C HIS A 111 -21.02 -10.08 -12.01
N ALA A 112 -20.60 -9.96 -13.26
CA ALA A 112 -20.62 -11.10 -14.19
C ALA A 112 -19.61 -12.18 -13.73
N PRO A 113 -19.76 -13.45 -14.17
CA PRO A 113 -18.81 -14.50 -13.84
C PRO A 113 -17.37 -14.11 -14.18
N MET A 114 -16.47 -14.31 -13.23
CA MET A 114 -15.04 -14.03 -13.41
C MET A 114 -14.42 -15.02 -14.40
N PRO A 115 -13.62 -14.57 -15.39
CA PRO A 115 -12.81 -15.47 -16.19
C PRO A 115 -11.73 -16.13 -15.32
N ASP A 116 -11.26 -17.32 -15.71
CA ASP A 116 -10.31 -18.12 -14.91
C ASP A 116 -9.07 -17.34 -14.47
N ILE A 117 -8.53 -16.48 -15.35
CA ILE A 117 -7.36 -15.66 -15.00
C ILE A 117 -7.65 -14.66 -13.89
N VAL A 118 -8.89 -14.23 -13.72
CA VAL A 118 -9.31 -13.34 -12.64
C VAL A 118 -9.59 -14.14 -11.37
N ALA A 119 -10.33 -15.27 -11.48
CA ALA A 119 -10.76 -16.06 -10.34
C ALA A 119 -9.65 -16.97 -9.77
N HIS A 120 -8.82 -17.57 -10.63
CA HIS A 120 -7.88 -18.63 -10.28
C HIS A 120 -6.44 -18.34 -10.73
N GLY A 121 -6.24 -17.47 -11.72
CA GLY A 121 -4.91 -17.26 -12.31
C GLY A 121 -4.40 -18.51 -13.00
N ARG A 122 -3.07 -18.59 -13.17
CA ARG A 122 -2.38 -19.76 -13.75
C ARG A 122 -1.14 -20.10 -12.94
N ARG A 123 -1.22 -21.17 -12.15
CA ARG A 123 -0.10 -21.63 -11.32
C ARG A 123 1.10 -22.06 -12.19
N PRO A 124 2.32 -21.84 -11.70
CA PRO A 124 2.69 -21.15 -10.46
C PRO A 124 2.90 -19.64 -10.64
N ASP A 125 2.87 -19.09 -11.87
CA ASP A 125 3.48 -17.81 -12.20
C ASP A 125 2.51 -16.63 -12.25
N VAL A 126 1.24 -16.87 -12.62
CA VAL A 126 0.24 -15.81 -12.76
C VAL A 126 -0.83 -15.96 -11.69
N ARG A 127 -0.73 -15.17 -10.63
CA ARG A 127 -1.72 -15.13 -9.54
C ARG A 127 -3.08 -14.69 -10.07
N ALA A 128 -4.16 -15.11 -9.41
CA ALA A 128 -5.50 -14.63 -9.72
C ALA A 128 -5.56 -13.10 -9.62
N CYS A 129 -6.00 -12.41 -10.69
CA CYS A 129 -6.03 -10.94 -10.68
C CYS A 129 -6.94 -10.40 -9.55
N GLY A 130 -8.09 -11.06 -9.34
CA GLY A 130 -9.03 -10.70 -8.28
C GLY A 130 -8.50 -10.95 -6.87
N SER A 131 -7.46 -11.77 -6.68
CA SER A 131 -6.88 -12.00 -5.35
C SER A 131 -6.31 -10.70 -4.73
N CYS A 132 -5.86 -9.75 -5.54
CA CYS A 132 -5.36 -8.44 -5.11
C CYS A 132 -6.32 -7.31 -5.46
N HIS A 133 -6.92 -7.37 -6.66
CA HIS A 133 -7.81 -6.32 -7.16
C HIS A 133 -9.27 -6.51 -6.74
N ARG A 134 -9.61 -7.57 -6.02
CA ARG A 134 -10.95 -8.01 -5.60
C ARG A 134 -11.82 -8.51 -6.76
N ALA A 135 -12.88 -9.28 -6.45
CA ALA A 135 -13.81 -9.79 -7.45
C ALA A 135 -14.43 -8.64 -8.27
N GLU A 136 -14.84 -7.57 -7.64
CA GLU A 136 -15.44 -6.40 -8.29
C GLU A 136 -14.42 -5.32 -8.73
N GLY A 137 -13.13 -5.60 -8.68
CA GLY A 137 -12.11 -4.65 -9.12
C GLY A 137 -11.98 -3.40 -8.25
N THR A 138 -12.45 -3.43 -7.01
CA THR A 138 -12.42 -2.28 -6.10
C THR A 138 -11.04 -1.97 -5.55
N GLY A 139 -10.13 -2.96 -5.51
CA GLY A 139 -8.78 -2.80 -4.97
C GLY A 139 -8.75 -2.50 -3.47
N GLY A 140 -7.81 -1.67 -3.06
CA GLY A 140 -7.62 -1.23 -1.67
C GLY A 140 -6.56 -0.13 -1.59
N PRO A 141 -6.18 0.31 -0.39
CA PRO A 141 -5.11 1.29 -0.24
C PRO A 141 -3.79 0.86 -0.88
N GLU A 142 -3.49 -0.45 -0.86
CA GLU A 142 -2.27 -1.05 -1.39
C GLU A 142 -2.34 -1.39 -2.88
N ASN A 143 -3.54 -1.63 -3.42
CA ASN A 143 -3.78 -2.13 -4.77
C ASN A 143 -4.69 -1.19 -5.57
N ALA A 144 -4.44 -1.10 -6.89
CA ALA A 144 -5.27 -0.29 -7.77
C ALA A 144 -6.71 -0.80 -7.84
N SER A 145 -7.68 0.10 -7.77
CA SER A 145 -9.03 -0.15 -8.25
C SER A 145 -9.02 -0.21 -9.79
N LEU A 146 -9.56 -1.28 -10.36
CA LEU A 146 -9.59 -1.54 -11.80
C LEU A 146 -11.00 -1.38 -12.41
N ALA A 147 -12.06 -1.41 -11.58
CA ALA A 147 -13.43 -1.26 -12.05
C ALA A 147 -13.61 -0.02 -12.92
N GLY A 148 -14.20 -0.20 -14.10
CA GLY A 148 -14.52 0.87 -15.06
C GLY A 148 -13.33 1.52 -15.76
N LEU A 149 -12.09 1.08 -15.52
CA LEU A 149 -10.94 1.50 -16.34
C LEU A 149 -11.06 0.87 -17.72
N SER A 150 -10.73 1.61 -18.78
CA SER A 150 -10.82 1.05 -20.13
C SER A 150 -9.90 -0.14 -20.31
N ALA A 151 -10.33 -1.15 -21.06
CA ALA A 151 -9.54 -2.34 -21.36
C ALA A 151 -8.19 -1.97 -22.01
N ALA A 152 -8.18 -0.94 -22.87
CA ALA A 152 -6.95 -0.43 -23.49
C ALA A 152 -5.95 0.09 -22.45
N TYR A 153 -6.42 0.88 -21.48
CA TYR A 153 -5.56 1.36 -20.39
C TYR A 153 -5.01 0.22 -19.54
N ILE A 154 -5.85 -0.75 -19.16
CA ILE A 154 -5.41 -1.90 -18.36
C ILE A 154 -4.32 -2.69 -19.12
N ALA A 155 -4.54 -2.96 -20.40
CA ALA A 155 -3.58 -3.68 -21.24
C ALA A 155 -2.26 -2.91 -21.41
N GLU A 156 -2.33 -1.60 -21.60
CA GLU A 156 -1.15 -0.74 -21.68
C GLU A 156 -0.35 -0.78 -20.37
N GLN A 157 -1.02 -0.68 -19.23
CA GLN A 157 -0.34 -0.75 -17.94
C GLN A 157 0.36 -2.10 -17.71
N MET A 158 -0.22 -3.21 -18.19
CA MET A 158 0.44 -4.51 -18.16
C MET A 158 1.67 -4.55 -19.09
N ALA A 159 1.59 -3.95 -20.27
CA ALA A 159 2.73 -3.82 -21.17
C ALA A 159 3.85 -2.94 -20.57
N ASP A 160 3.49 -1.86 -19.90
CA ASP A 160 4.44 -0.98 -19.19
C ASP A 160 5.15 -1.70 -18.03
N PHE A 161 4.44 -2.51 -17.23
CA PHE A 161 5.08 -3.36 -16.22
C PHE A 161 5.99 -4.40 -16.84
N LYS A 162 5.57 -5.06 -17.92
CA LYS A 162 6.34 -6.10 -18.63
C LYS A 162 7.64 -5.55 -19.21
N SER A 163 7.59 -4.37 -19.82
CA SER A 163 8.75 -3.69 -20.42
C SER A 163 9.66 -2.99 -19.40
N GLY A 164 9.17 -2.74 -18.20
CA GLY A 164 9.83 -1.94 -17.18
C GLY A 164 9.66 -0.43 -17.36
N ALA A 165 8.76 0.03 -18.25
CA ALA A 165 8.37 1.43 -18.37
C ALA A 165 7.53 1.89 -17.17
N ARG A 166 6.91 0.96 -16.43
CA ARG A 166 6.27 1.20 -15.15
C ARG A 166 7.02 0.49 -14.04
N LYS A 167 7.62 1.27 -13.16
CA LYS A 167 8.42 0.85 -12.02
C LYS A 167 7.87 1.47 -10.74
N PHE A 168 8.66 1.37 -9.70
CA PHE A 168 8.39 1.88 -8.38
C PHE A 168 9.48 2.90 -7.98
N ALA A 169 9.06 4.07 -7.51
CA ALA A 169 9.98 5.14 -7.10
C ALA A 169 10.30 5.13 -5.59
N GLY A 170 9.59 4.32 -4.81
CA GLY A 170 9.80 4.19 -3.37
C GLY A 170 10.98 3.28 -3.02
N PRO A 171 11.49 3.38 -1.79
CA PRO A 171 12.63 2.59 -1.32
C PRO A 171 12.31 1.12 -1.02
N GLN A 172 11.05 0.71 -1.13
CA GLN A 172 10.57 -0.59 -0.69
C GLN A 172 10.06 -1.39 -1.88
N GLU A 173 10.27 -2.68 -1.78
CA GLU A 173 9.73 -3.69 -2.65
C GLU A 173 8.32 -4.07 -2.16
N GLY A 174 7.38 -4.29 -3.07
CA GLY A 174 6.01 -4.57 -2.65
C GLY A 174 5.10 -4.97 -3.79
N PRO A 175 3.82 -4.59 -3.76
CA PRO A 175 2.83 -4.95 -4.77
C PRO A 175 3.28 -4.71 -6.22
N VAL A 176 4.11 -3.67 -6.46
CA VAL A 176 4.59 -3.35 -7.81
C VAL A 176 5.54 -4.42 -8.35
N LEU A 177 6.45 -4.99 -7.54
CA LEU A 177 7.29 -6.11 -7.99
C LEU A 177 6.47 -7.34 -8.33
N THR A 178 5.42 -7.61 -7.56
CA THR A 178 4.45 -8.66 -7.87
C THR A 178 3.78 -8.42 -9.22
N MET A 179 3.34 -7.18 -9.50
CA MET A 179 2.73 -6.84 -10.80
C MET A 179 3.70 -6.96 -11.95
N ILE A 180 4.96 -6.58 -11.78
CA ILE A 180 6.01 -6.78 -12.80
C ILE A 180 6.22 -8.26 -13.10
N ALA A 181 6.28 -9.11 -12.08
CA ALA A 181 6.43 -10.56 -12.24
C ALA A 181 5.22 -11.16 -12.99
N ILE A 182 4.00 -10.82 -12.57
CA ILE A 182 2.76 -11.25 -13.20
C ILE A 182 2.72 -10.77 -14.67
N ALA A 183 3.04 -9.51 -14.94
CA ALA A 183 3.01 -8.96 -16.30
C ALA A 183 4.01 -9.65 -17.24
N LYS A 184 5.17 -10.06 -16.73
CA LYS A 184 6.15 -10.82 -17.51
C LYS A 184 5.68 -12.24 -17.84
N ALA A 185 4.93 -12.87 -16.93
CA ALA A 185 4.47 -14.25 -17.07
C ALA A 185 3.12 -14.37 -17.81
N ALA A 186 2.26 -13.36 -17.71
CA ALA A 186 0.93 -13.38 -18.33
C ALA A 186 1.01 -13.34 -19.86
N THR A 187 0.16 -14.14 -20.49
CA THR A 187 -0.05 -14.09 -21.93
C THR A 187 -0.95 -12.92 -22.33
N ASP A 188 -0.86 -12.50 -23.58
CA ASP A 188 -1.72 -11.43 -24.09
C ASP A 188 -3.22 -11.80 -24.06
N ALA A 189 -3.55 -13.08 -24.19
CA ALA A 189 -4.93 -13.57 -24.08
C ALA A 189 -5.45 -13.42 -22.64
N GLU A 190 -4.64 -13.78 -21.62
CA GLU A 190 -4.97 -13.61 -20.21
C GLU A 190 -5.15 -12.15 -19.85
N VAL A 191 -4.24 -11.27 -20.32
CA VAL A 191 -4.35 -9.82 -20.11
C VAL A 191 -5.62 -9.27 -20.75
N ARG A 192 -5.95 -9.66 -21.98
CA ARG A 192 -7.20 -9.23 -22.65
C ARG A 192 -8.45 -9.68 -21.90
N ALA A 193 -8.49 -10.93 -21.43
CA ALA A 193 -9.62 -11.45 -20.68
C ALA A 193 -9.83 -10.70 -19.35
N ALA A 194 -8.77 -10.47 -18.60
CA ALA A 194 -8.83 -9.70 -17.36
C ALA A 194 -9.21 -8.22 -17.60
N ALA A 195 -8.63 -7.59 -18.64
CA ALA A 195 -8.93 -6.21 -18.99
C ALA A 195 -10.40 -6.04 -19.44
N ALA A 196 -10.94 -6.95 -20.22
CA ALA A 196 -12.34 -6.95 -20.62
C ALA A 196 -13.27 -7.08 -19.40
N TYR A 197 -12.96 -7.99 -18.49
CA TYR A 197 -13.73 -8.18 -17.27
C TYR A 197 -13.76 -6.92 -16.40
N PHE A 198 -12.62 -6.40 -15.99
CA PHE A 198 -12.56 -5.24 -15.11
C PHE A 198 -13.11 -3.97 -15.76
N SER A 199 -12.97 -3.80 -17.08
CA SER A 199 -13.52 -2.65 -17.78
C SER A 199 -15.06 -2.64 -17.85
N ALA A 200 -15.69 -3.80 -17.80
CA ALA A 200 -17.12 -3.94 -17.79
C ALA A 200 -17.78 -3.69 -16.41
N LEU A 201 -16.97 -3.72 -15.35
CA LEU A 201 -17.45 -3.47 -13.99
C LEU A 201 -17.75 -1.98 -13.78
N LYS A 202 -18.78 -1.70 -12.99
CA LYS A 202 -19.11 -0.34 -12.58
C LYS A 202 -18.28 0.04 -11.35
N PRO A 203 -17.57 1.18 -11.38
CA PRO A 203 -16.89 1.68 -10.18
C PRO A 203 -17.91 1.93 -9.06
N LYS A 204 -17.54 1.60 -7.83
CA LYS A 204 -18.36 1.81 -6.62
C LYS A 204 -17.68 2.79 -5.69
N PRO A 205 -18.40 3.69 -4.98
CA PRO A 205 -17.82 4.61 -4.01
C PRO A 205 -17.39 3.81 -2.77
N THR A 206 -16.08 3.66 -2.59
CA THR A 206 -15.50 2.94 -1.44
C THR A 206 -14.79 3.86 -0.46
N ILE A 207 -14.54 5.13 -0.82
CA ILE A 207 -13.74 6.06 -0.04
C ILE A 207 -14.63 7.17 0.55
N LYS A 208 -14.51 7.40 1.88
CA LYS A 208 -15.04 8.58 2.56
C LYS A 208 -13.88 9.48 2.95
N VAL A 209 -13.76 10.65 2.33
CA VAL A 209 -12.74 11.65 2.70
C VAL A 209 -13.24 12.52 3.85
N VAL A 210 -12.39 12.72 4.85
CA VAL A 210 -12.68 13.53 6.04
C VAL A 210 -11.53 14.50 6.27
N GLU A 211 -11.83 15.81 6.20
CA GLU A 211 -10.87 16.85 6.57
C GLU A 211 -10.80 17.00 8.10
N THR A 212 -9.59 16.95 8.63
CA THR A 212 -9.37 17.01 10.10
C THR A 212 -7.95 17.44 10.42
N ASP A 213 -7.70 17.87 11.63
CA ASP A 213 -6.37 18.15 12.21
C ASP A 213 -5.81 16.98 13.03
N THR A 214 -6.67 16.03 13.44
CA THR A 214 -6.29 14.86 14.23
C THR A 214 -6.86 13.57 13.64
N VAL A 215 -6.14 12.47 13.81
CA VAL A 215 -6.52 11.14 13.33
C VAL A 215 -6.37 10.11 14.45
N PRO A 216 -7.05 8.96 14.37
CA PRO A 216 -6.73 7.85 15.26
C PRO A 216 -5.25 7.47 15.14
N VAL A 217 -4.61 7.11 16.24
CA VAL A 217 -3.27 6.52 16.21
C VAL A 217 -3.30 5.25 15.41
N THR A 218 -2.39 5.14 14.44
CA THR A 218 -2.35 4.02 13.50
C THR A 218 -1.05 3.23 13.60
N GLN A 219 -1.13 1.97 13.18
CA GLN A 219 0.01 1.09 12.94
C GLN A 219 -0.03 0.53 11.52
N VAL A 220 1.11 0.13 11.01
CA VAL A 220 1.21 -0.51 9.71
C VAL A 220 0.93 -2.00 9.83
N ALA A 221 -0.03 -2.49 9.05
CA ALA A 221 -0.33 -3.90 8.86
C ALA A 221 0.04 -4.28 7.43
N ARG A 222 1.19 -4.90 7.24
CA ARG A 222 1.77 -5.26 5.93
C ARG A 222 1.91 -4.06 4.97
N PHE A 223 0.86 -3.65 4.25
CA PHE A 223 0.90 -2.59 3.22
C PHE A 223 -0.17 -1.51 3.43
N PHE A 224 -0.85 -1.48 4.54
CA PHE A 224 -1.91 -0.52 4.86
C PHE A 224 -1.88 -0.14 6.34
N TYR A 225 -2.66 0.88 6.70
CA TYR A 225 -2.79 1.31 8.08
C TYR A 225 -4.02 0.71 8.75
N THR A 226 -3.87 0.33 10.02
CA THR A 226 -4.98 0.00 10.92
C THR A 226 -4.92 0.88 12.16
N THR A 227 -6.05 1.03 12.84
CA THR A 227 -6.09 1.75 14.11
C THR A 227 -5.44 0.92 15.23
N VAL A 228 -4.75 1.60 16.15
CA VAL A 228 -4.29 0.99 17.40
C VAL A 228 -5.44 0.99 18.39
N ALA A 229 -5.82 -0.18 18.91
CA ALA A 229 -6.88 -0.28 19.91
C ALA A 229 -6.53 0.57 21.15
N ASN A 230 -7.46 1.46 21.55
CA ASN A 230 -7.27 2.41 22.66
C ASN A 230 -6.08 3.37 22.48
N GLY A 231 -5.57 3.55 21.24
CA GLY A 231 -4.42 4.42 20.94
C GLY A 231 -4.69 5.92 21.06
N GLY A 232 -5.95 6.33 21.17
CA GLY A 232 -6.31 7.75 21.15
C GLY A 232 -6.17 8.37 19.77
N THR A 233 -5.79 9.66 19.72
CA THR A 233 -5.60 10.43 18.48
C THR A 233 -4.23 11.08 18.44
N GLU A 234 -3.77 11.39 17.23
CA GLU A 234 -2.52 12.10 16.94
C GLU A 234 -2.75 13.19 15.88
N PRO A 235 -1.90 14.21 15.78
CA PRO A 235 -1.98 15.20 14.70
C PRO A 235 -1.82 14.53 13.33
N ILE A 236 -2.67 14.93 12.35
CA ILE A 236 -2.56 14.40 11.00
C ILE A 236 -1.26 14.84 10.30
N GLY A 237 -0.77 16.05 10.60
CA GLY A 237 0.40 16.62 9.94
C GLY A 237 0.22 16.74 8.41
N ARG A 238 1.32 16.56 7.67
CA ARG A 238 1.35 16.64 6.19
C ARG A 238 1.24 15.23 5.58
N ARG A 239 0.12 14.55 5.79
CA ARG A 239 -0.10 13.19 5.29
C ARG A 239 -1.59 12.91 5.08
N ILE A 240 -1.87 11.81 4.40
CA ILE A 240 -3.18 11.16 4.36
C ILE A 240 -3.10 9.90 5.23
N VAL A 241 -4.15 9.67 6.00
CA VAL A 241 -4.33 8.41 6.74
C VAL A 241 -5.57 7.73 6.19
N GLU A 242 -5.36 6.65 5.46
CA GLU A 242 -6.43 5.84 4.85
C GLU A 242 -6.52 4.50 5.57
N ILE A 243 -7.66 4.25 6.21
CA ILE A 243 -7.90 3.05 7.03
C ILE A 243 -9.22 2.38 6.63
N PRO A 244 -9.32 1.05 6.71
CA PRO A 244 -10.59 0.34 6.52
C PRO A 244 -11.59 0.76 7.61
N MET A 245 -12.87 0.92 7.23
CA MET A 245 -13.96 1.18 8.17
C MET A 245 -14.30 -0.06 8.99
N ASP A 246 -14.14 -1.22 8.39
CA ASP A 246 -14.22 -2.54 8.99
C ASP A 246 -12.97 -3.32 8.61
N LEU A 247 -12.10 -3.58 9.60
CA LEU A 247 -10.83 -4.25 9.37
C LEU A 247 -11.02 -5.72 9.00
N GLU A 248 -11.93 -6.42 9.69
CA GLU A 248 -12.20 -7.85 9.49
C GLU A 248 -12.75 -8.08 8.07
N GLN A 249 -13.75 -7.30 7.67
CA GLN A 249 -14.30 -7.33 6.30
C GLN A 249 -13.21 -7.10 5.24
N PHE A 250 -12.31 -6.15 5.49
CA PHE A 250 -11.20 -5.87 4.57
C PHE A 250 -10.18 -7.01 4.51
N GLU A 251 -9.82 -7.60 5.64
CA GLU A 251 -8.88 -8.74 5.70
C GLU A 251 -9.44 -9.97 5.01
N HIS A 252 -10.75 -10.19 5.04
CA HIS A 252 -11.46 -11.22 4.28
C HIS A 252 -11.57 -10.91 2.77
N ARG A 253 -10.96 -9.81 2.30
CA ARG A 253 -10.93 -9.40 0.88
C ARG A 253 -12.30 -9.15 0.26
N ASP A 254 -13.27 -8.74 1.06
CA ASP A 254 -14.57 -8.36 0.57
C ASP A 254 -14.49 -7.13 -0.33
N SER A 255 -15.06 -7.22 -1.54
CA SER A 255 -15.14 -6.12 -2.51
C SER A 255 -15.96 -4.93 -2.03
N ARG A 256 -16.86 -5.14 -1.04
CA ARG A 256 -17.68 -4.10 -0.44
C ARG A 256 -16.99 -3.35 0.70
N SER A 257 -15.73 -3.69 1.02
CA SER A 257 -14.93 -2.96 2.02
C SER A 257 -14.85 -1.48 1.70
N ARG A 258 -15.04 -0.65 2.72
CA ARG A 258 -15.01 0.81 2.64
C ARG A 258 -13.89 1.37 3.50
N PHE A 259 -13.44 2.58 3.15
CA PHE A 259 -12.30 3.22 3.81
C PHE A 259 -12.66 4.65 4.23
N THR A 260 -12.11 5.08 5.36
CA THR A 260 -12.04 6.49 5.71
C THR A 260 -10.64 7.01 5.37
N ALA A 261 -10.57 8.05 4.58
CA ALA A 261 -9.36 8.78 4.25
C ALA A 261 -9.37 10.12 4.96
N TYR A 262 -8.58 10.25 6.01
CA TYR A 262 -8.37 11.50 6.72
C TYR A 262 -7.34 12.35 5.97
N VAL A 263 -7.64 13.62 5.78
CA VAL A 263 -6.80 14.59 5.06
C VAL A 263 -6.70 15.90 5.85
N PRO A 264 -5.64 16.70 5.71
CA PRO A 264 -5.55 18.02 6.36
C PRO A 264 -6.68 18.95 5.93
N ILE A 265 -7.13 19.81 6.84
CA ILE A 265 -8.19 20.79 6.58
C ILE A 265 -7.79 21.70 5.41
N GLY A 266 -8.73 21.95 4.50
CA GLY A 266 -8.55 22.76 3.28
C GLY A 266 -7.98 22.00 2.09
N SER A 267 -7.65 20.72 2.24
CA SER A 267 -7.09 19.88 1.16
C SER A 267 -8.06 19.72 0.00
N ILE A 268 -9.35 19.51 0.26
CA ILE A 268 -10.36 19.31 -0.80
C ILE A 268 -10.48 20.57 -1.66
N ALA A 269 -10.64 21.75 -1.06
CA ALA A 269 -10.77 23.00 -1.79
C ALA A 269 -9.52 23.35 -2.61
N LYS A 270 -8.32 23.14 -2.03
CA LYS A 270 -7.04 23.32 -2.74
C LYS A 270 -6.93 22.34 -3.91
N GLY A 271 -7.27 21.07 -3.69
CA GLY A 271 -7.23 20.02 -4.71
C GLY A 271 -8.22 20.29 -5.85
N GLU A 272 -9.41 20.82 -5.56
CA GLU A 272 -10.36 21.25 -6.56
C GLU A 272 -9.80 22.34 -7.48
N ALA A 273 -9.17 23.37 -6.89
CA ALA A 273 -8.54 24.44 -7.66
C ALA A 273 -7.41 23.90 -8.57
N LEU A 274 -6.56 23.01 -8.05
CA LEU A 274 -5.52 22.37 -8.86
C LEU A 274 -6.09 21.51 -9.99
N ALA A 275 -7.09 20.68 -9.69
CA ALA A 275 -7.65 19.75 -10.66
C ALA A 275 -8.48 20.44 -11.76
N LYS A 276 -9.23 21.49 -11.44
CA LYS A 276 -10.10 22.18 -12.37
C LYS A 276 -9.44 23.33 -13.15
N THR A 277 -8.55 24.09 -12.49
CA THR A 277 -7.99 25.33 -13.05
C THR A 277 -6.46 25.37 -13.09
N GLY A 278 -5.79 24.35 -12.57
CA GLY A 278 -4.32 24.29 -12.51
C GLY A 278 -3.71 25.13 -11.38
N GLY A 279 -4.52 25.60 -10.39
CA GLY A 279 -4.00 26.29 -9.21
C GLY A 279 -3.19 27.54 -9.53
N SER A 280 -3.70 28.44 -10.38
CA SER A 280 -3.01 29.67 -10.80
C SER A 280 -1.67 29.43 -11.52
N GLY A 281 -1.57 28.35 -12.29
CA GLY A 281 -0.37 28.01 -13.08
C GLY A 281 0.61 27.05 -12.36
N THR A 282 0.22 26.49 -11.24
CA THR A 282 1.02 25.44 -10.55
C THR A 282 1.11 24.17 -11.39
N THR A 283 0.00 23.81 -12.07
CA THR A 283 -0.07 22.59 -12.89
C THR A 283 -1.00 22.79 -14.10
N ILE A 284 -1.01 21.82 -15.00
CA ILE A 284 -2.00 21.67 -16.05
C ILE A 284 -3.27 21.09 -15.42
N PRO A 285 -4.49 21.66 -15.67
CA PRO A 285 -5.73 21.15 -15.11
C PRO A 285 -5.97 19.66 -15.42
N CYS A 286 -6.17 18.82 -14.40
CA CYS A 286 -6.43 17.39 -14.56
C CYS A 286 -7.70 17.13 -15.40
N ALA A 287 -8.71 17.97 -15.21
CA ALA A 287 -9.99 17.87 -15.91
C ALA A 287 -9.88 18.01 -17.44
N GLY A 288 -8.82 18.66 -17.95
CA GLY A 288 -8.58 18.80 -19.38
C GLY A 288 -8.37 17.47 -20.11
N CYS A 289 -7.78 16.49 -19.43
CA CYS A 289 -7.52 15.16 -19.97
C CYS A 289 -8.43 14.09 -19.35
N HIS A 290 -8.59 14.11 -18.02
CA HIS A 290 -9.39 13.09 -17.29
C HIS A 290 -10.91 13.34 -17.34
N GLY A 291 -11.35 14.38 -18.03
CA GLY A 291 -12.76 14.78 -18.14
C GLY A 291 -13.22 15.67 -16.99
N PRO A 292 -14.33 16.43 -17.16
CA PRO A 292 -14.79 17.41 -16.18
C PRO A 292 -15.16 16.79 -14.82
N GLY A 293 -15.63 15.54 -14.81
CA GLY A 293 -15.90 14.75 -13.59
C GLY A 293 -14.73 13.88 -13.14
N LEU A 294 -13.59 13.92 -13.84
CA LEU A 294 -12.43 13.07 -13.63
C LEU A 294 -12.72 11.55 -13.79
N ASN A 295 -13.78 11.20 -14.50
CA ASN A 295 -14.21 9.82 -14.76
C ASN A 295 -13.50 9.16 -15.95
N GLY A 296 -12.56 9.89 -16.60
CA GLY A 296 -11.81 9.41 -17.74
C GLY A 296 -12.47 9.70 -19.09
N ILE A 297 -11.68 9.62 -20.16
CA ILE A 297 -12.13 9.76 -21.56
C ILE A 297 -11.38 8.76 -22.43
N GLY A 298 -12.07 7.78 -22.99
CA GLY A 298 -11.45 6.78 -23.88
C GLY A 298 -10.39 5.95 -23.17
N ALA A 299 -9.13 6.05 -23.60
CA ALA A 299 -7.99 5.37 -22.96
C ALA A 299 -7.43 6.12 -21.73
N ILE A 300 -7.82 7.38 -21.52
CA ILE A 300 -7.39 8.15 -20.34
C ILE A 300 -8.19 7.68 -19.13
N PRO A 301 -7.54 7.24 -18.04
CA PRO A 301 -8.24 6.59 -16.93
C PRO A 301 -9.10 7.53 -16.13
N GLY A 302 -10.23 7.04 -15.62
CA GLY A 302 -10.97 7.69 -14.54
C GLY A 302 -10.15 7.66 -13.26
N ILE A 303 -10.07 8.80 -12.58
CA ILE A 303 -9.35 8.94 -11.30
C ILE A 303 -10.27 9.30 -10.14
N ALA A 304 -11.51 9.72 -10.39
CA ALA A 304 -12.52 10.03 -9.39
C ALA A 304 -12.79 8.84 -8.45
N GLY A 305 -12.96 9.09 -7.15
CA GLY A 305 -13.34 8.12 -6.13
C GLY A 305 -12.30 7.03 -5.83
N ARG A 306 -11.07 7.17 -6.32
CA ARG A 306 -10.01 6.17 -6.09
C ARG A 306 -9.24 6.46 -4.81
N SER A 307 -8.57 5.43 -4.27
CA SER A 307 -7.74 5.52 -3.06
C SER A 307 -6.78 6.70 -3.11
N PRO A 308 -6.82 7.63 -2.12
CA PRO A 308 -5.94 8.80 -2.13
C PRO A 308 -4.46 8.40 -1.91
N SER A 309 -4.18 7.40 -1.11
CA SER A 309 -2.82 6.87 -0.93
C SER A 309 -2.27 6.33 -2.24
N TYR A 310 -3.12 5.64 -3.03
CA TYR A 310 -2.75 5.17 -4.36
C TYR A 310 -2.49 6.35 -5.32
N ILE A 311 -3.35 7.38 -5.33
CA ILE A 311 -3.18 8.57 -6.18
C ILE A 311 -1.86 9.27 -5.89
N VAL A 312 -1.51 9.51 -4.61
CA VAL A 312 -0.23 10.13 -4.24
C VAL A 312 0.95 9.31 -4.76
N ARG A 313 0.93 7.98 -4.59
CA ARG A 313 1.98 7.12 -5.14
C ARG A 313 2.11 7.23 -6.66
N GLN A 314 0.99 7.37 -7.39
CA GLN A 314 1.06 7.51 -8.85
C GLN A 314 1.63 8.87 -9.26
N ILE A 315 1.21 9.97 -8.62
CA ILE A 315 1.77 11.31 -8.86
C ILE A 315 3.28 11.29 -8.60
N TYR A 316 3.70 10.76 -7.47
CA TYR A 316 5.12 10.63 -7.12
C TYR A 316 5.90 9.76 -8.12
N ASN A 317 5.36 8.63 -8.54
CA ASN A 317 5.98 7.77 -9.55
C ASN A 317 6.16 8.46 -10.91
N PHE A 318 5.23 9.32 -11.32
CA PHE A 318 5.39 10.15 -12.52
C PHE A 318 6.48 11.22 -12.33
N GLN A 319 6.50 11.93 -11.19
CA GLN A 319 7.54 12.91 -10.90
C GLN A 319 8.95 12.29 -10.90
N GLN A 320 9.07 11.06 -10.43
CA GLN A 320 10.34 10.33 -10.37
C GLN A 320 10.64 9.53 -11.66
N HIS A 321 9.89 9.76 -12.75
CA HIS A 321 10.05 9.04 -14.01
C HIS A 321 9.98 7.50 -13.88
N ALA A 322 9.37 7.01 -12.80
CA ALA A 322 9.16 5.58 -12.59
C ALA A 322 7.97 5.03 -13.41
N ARG A 323 7.13 5.93 -13.93
CA ARG A 323 6.05 5.64 -14.89
C ARG A 323 6.31 6.47 -16.16
N ASN A 324 7.04 5.89 -17.10
CA ASN A 324 7.51 6.57 -18.32
C ASN A 324 7.11 5.85 -19.62
N GLY A 325 6.07 5.02 -19.59
CA GLY A 325 5.41 4.52 -20.81
C GLY A 325 4.87 5.68 -21.66
N SER A 326 4.54 5.42 -22.91
CA SER A 326 4.20 6.47 -23.90
C SER A 326 3.06 7.39 -23.43
N ALA A 327 1.98 6.82 -22.90
CA ALA A 327 0.88 7.62 -22.31
C ALA A 327 1.26 8.19 -20.94
N GLY A 328 2.05 7.48 -20.15
CA GLY A 328 2.56 7.93 -18.85
C GLY A 328 3.41 9.19 -18.94
N ALA A 329 4.18 9.35 -20.00
CA ALA A 329 5.00 10.52 -20.26
C ALA A 329 4.20 11.83 -20.34
N LEU A 330 2.92 11.75 -20.74
CA LEU A 330 2.04 12.92 -20.80
C LEU A 330 1.71 13.50 -19.41
N MET A 331 1.82 12.68 -18.36
CA MET A 331 1.59 13.10 -16.97
C MET A 331 2.78 13.86 -16.37
N MET A 332 3.99 13.70 -16.91
CA MET A 332 5.20 14.31 -16.32
C MET A 332 5.10 15.84 -16.21
N PRO A 333 4.78 16.60 -17.27
CA PRO A 333 4.65 18.06 -17.16
C PRO A 333 3.47 18.50 -16.27
N VAL A 334 2.48 17.63 -16.06
CA VAL A 334 1.35 17.90 -15.16
C VAL A 334 1.77 17.85 -13.71
N VAL A 335 2.62 16.87 -13.34
CA VAL A 335 2.97 16.61 -11.94
C VAL A 335 4.29 17.22 -11.49
N GLU A 336 5.14 17.66 -12.44
CA GLU A 336 6.52 18.11 -12.21
C GLU A 336 6.65 19.16 -11.09
N LYS A 337 5.72 20.12 -11.04
CA LYS A 337 5.77 21.24 -10.10
C LYS A 337 4.90 21.04 -8.85
N LEU A 338 4.19 19.93 -8.73
CA LEU A 338 3.35 19.67 -7.57
C LEU A 338 4.23 19.44 -6.33
N SER A 339 4.01 20.24 -5.29
CA SER A 339 4.59 20.02 -3.98
C SER A 339 3.94 18.81 -3.28
N HIS A 340 4.51 18.38 -2.17
CA HIS A 340 3.90 17.33 -1.35
C HIS A 340 2.47 17.70 -0.90
N ASP A 341 2.25 18.95 -0.49
CA ASP A 341 0.93 19.44 -0.10
C ASP A 341 -0.05 19.53 -1.28
N ASP A 342 0.45 19.74 -2.50
CA ASP A 342 -0.38 19.71 -3.70
C ASP A 342 -0.79 18.28 -4.05
N MET A 343 0.11 17.31 -3.89
CA MET A 343 -0.22 15.88 -4.08
C MET A 343 -1.31 15.43 -3.10
N ILE A 344 -1.19 15.80 -1.80
CA ILE A 344 -2.20 15.52 -0.79
C ILE A 344 -3.53 16.16 -1.19
N ALA A 345 -3.53 17.42 -1.58
CA ALA A 345 -4.72 18.16 -1.94
C ALA A 345 -5.41 17.55 -3.18
N VAL A 346 -4.66 17.29 -4.26
CA VAL A 346 -5.21 16.63 -5.46
C VAL A 346 -5.80 15.27 -5.10
N ALA A 347 -5.08 14.44 -4.33
CA ALA A 347 -5.56 13.14 -3.92
C ALA A 347 -6.84 13.24 -3.06
N ALA A 348 -6.89 14.17 -2.10
CA ALA A 348 -8.06 14.42 -1.28
C ALA A 348 -9.31 14.77 -2.11
N TYR A 349 -9.17 15.73 -3.03
CA TYR A 349 -10.27 16.14 -3.90
C TYR A 349 -10.73 15.01 -4.83
N VAL A 350 -9.80 14.39 -5.56
CA VAL A 350 -10.11 13.33 -6.52
C VAL A 350 -10.82 12.15 -5.83
N SER A 351 -10.38 11.78 -4.64
CA SER A 351 -10.98 10.68 -3.88
C SER A 351 -12.33 11.02 -3.26
N SER A 352 -12.64 12.31 -3.08
CA SER A 352 -13.95 12.78 -2.58
C SER A 352 -15.05 12.75 -3.63
N LEU A 353 -14.69 12.61 -4.91
CA LEU A 353 -15.65 12.56 -6.02
C LEU A 353 -16.31 11.18 -6.13
N GLN A 354 -17.49 11.15 -6.73
CA GLN A 354 -18.11 9.89 -7.13
C GLN A 354 -17.38 9.29 -8.33
N PRO A 355 -17.04 8.00 -8.28
CA PRO A 355 -16.30 7.33 -9.33
C PRO A 355 -17.11 7.12 -10.62
#